data_2ec8a059ed4d334bb17383bed90f2ae9
#
_entry.id   2ec8a059ed4d334bb17383bed90f2ae9
#
_cell.length_a   1.000
_cell.length_b   1.000
_cell.length_c   1.000
_cell.angle_alpha   90.00
_cell.angle_beta   90.00
_cell.angle_gamma   90.00
#
_symmetry.space_group_name_H-M   'P 1'
#
loop_
_entity.id
_entity.type
_entity.pdbx_description
1 polymer ?
#
loop_
_entity_poly.entity_id
_entity_poly.type
_entity_poly.pdbx_seq_one_letter_code
_entity_poly.pdbx_strand_id
1 'polypeptide(L)'
;TAAVSAVFTGLVYAFVCLKAWAGAFAVGSVAQYVGAITALSGSVGTLVSTWGEFRANAVFLRQTYKFLDTPSEMYQGSRSTEKRSDRNYEIEFRDVSFRYPGAEDYALRHVSMKFRVGERLAVVGENGSGKTTFIKLLCRLYDPTEGTILLNGIDIRKYDYDEYIALFSVVFQDFQLLSFSLGQNVAAAVQYNPERAKACLQKAGFGDRLAQLPDGLETKLYKDFDEKGVQISGGEAQKIALARALYKDAPFVVLDEPTAALDPIAEME
;
A
#
# COMPACT_ATOMS: atom_id res chain seq x y z
N THR A 1 -0.62 26.05 34.17
CA THR A 1 0.45 26.98 33.66
C THR A 1 0.04 28.44 33.74
N ALA A 2 -1.16 28.86 33.27
CA ALA A 2 -1.60 30.25 33.26
C ALA A 2 -1.66 30.86 34.67
N ALA A 3 -2.18 30.16 35.67
CA ALA A 3 -2.27 30.63 37.05
C ALA A 3 -0.88 30.86 37.68
N VAL A 4 0.09 29.96 37.43
CA VAL A 4 1.45 30.08 37.93
C VAL A 4 2.14 31.29 37.28
N SER A 5 1.96 31.50 35.98
CA SER A 5 2.47 32.64 35.25
C SER A 5 1.90 33.97 35.77
N ALA A 6 0.59 34.01 36.05
CA ALA A 6 -0.09 35.18 36.57
C ALA A 6 0.45 35.56 37.99
N VAL A 7 0.61 34.58 38.88
CA VAL A 7 1.16 34.78 40.22
C VAL A 7 2.60 35.28 40.15
N PHE A 8 3.44 34.67 39.30
CA PHE A 8 4.82 35.07 39.10
C PHE A 8 4.91 36.50 38.56
N THR A 9 4.11 36.85 37.57
CA THR A 9 4.03 38.21 37.00
C THR A 9 3.61 39.22 38.07
N GLY A 10 2.60 38.91 38.90
CA GLY A 10 2.16 39.76 40.00
C GLY A 10 3.27 40.02 41.03
N LEU A 11 4.03 38.99 41.40
CA LEU A 11 5.16 39.12 42.31
C LEU A 11 6.28 40.02 41.74
N VAL A 12 6.55 39.87 40.44
CA VAL A 12 7.55 40.71 39.75
C VAL A 12 7.10 42.18 39.71
N TYR A 13 5.83 42.45 39.40
CA TYR A 13 5.29 43.80 39.45
C TYR A 13 5.42 44.41 40.86
N ALA A 14 5.04 43.67 41.88
CA ALA A 14 5.15 44.13 43.27
C ALA A 14 6.62 44.43 43.64
N PHE A 15 7.56 43.58 43.26
CA PHE A 15 8.99 43.77 43.51
C PHE A 15 9.54 45.02 42.82
N VAL A 16 9.22 45.21 41.53
CA VAL A 16 9.68 46.40 40.78
C VAL A 16 9.11 47.69 41.37
N CYS A 17 7.83 47.69 41.73
CA CYS A 17 7.21 48.86 42.37
C CYS A 17 7.82 49.19 43.75
N LEU A 18 8.08 48.18 44.59
CA LEU A 18 8.72 48.37 45.89
C LEU A 18 10.15 48.90 45.74
N LYS A 19 10.90 48.46 44.75
CA LYS A 19 12.26 48.96 44.44
C LYS A 19 12.24 50.43 43.96
N ALA A 20 11.27 50.78 43.11
CA ALA A 20 11.10 52.16 42.67
C ALA A 20 10.70 53.09 43.85
N TRP A 21 9.81 52.65 44.73
CA TRP A 21 9.43 53.40 45.95
C TRP A 21 10.61 53.59 46.91
N ALA A 22 11.48 52.61 47.03
CA ALA A 22 12.70 52.65 47.79
C ALA A 22 13.81 53.55 47.15
N GLY A 23 13.53 54.20 46.01
CA GLY A 23 14.43 55.14 45.35
C GLY A 23 15.58 54.46 44.57
N ALA A 24 15.49 53.16 44.30
CA ALA A 24 16.54 52.42 43.57
C ALA A 24 16.67 52.88 42.10
N PHE A 25 15.58 53.38 41.50
CA PHE A 25 15.53 53.89 40.11
C PHE A 25 14.32 54.83 39.94
N ALA A 26 14.33 55.67 38.90
CA ALA A 26 13.26 56.62 38.60
C ALA A 26 11.95 55.92 38.24
N VAL A 27 10.78 56.46 38.60
CA VAL A 27 9.46 55.93 38.35
C VAL A 27 9.23 55.65 36.86
N GLY A 28 9.79 56.44 35.94
CA GLY A 28 9.73 56.20 34.49
C GLY A 28 10.39 54.94 34.06
N SER A 29 11.37 54.41 34.80
CA SER A 29 12.01 53.09 34.45
C SER A 29 11.19 51.87 34.84
N VAL A 30 10.15 52.07 35.68
CA VAL A 30 9.24 50.97 36.08
C VAL A 30 8.57 50.32 34.84
N ALA A 31 8.10 51.17 33.94
CA ALA A 31 7.45 50.68 32.69
C ALA A 31 8.42 49.87 31.80
N GLN A 32 9.68 50.29 31.72
CA GLN A 32 10.71 49.58 30.96
C GLN A 32 11.04 48.23 31.58
N TYR A 33 11.27 48.14 32.89
CA TYR A 33 11.55 46.87 33.57
C TYR A 33 10.39 45.92 33.51
N VAL A 34 9.17 46.41 33.74
CA VAL A 34 7.97 45.58 33.62
C VAL A 34 7.79 45.08 32.20
N GLY A 35 7.96 45.94 31.18
CA GLY A 35 7.90 45.52 29.76
C GLY A 35 8.92 44.44 29.42
N ALA A 36 10.18 44.62 29.85
CA ALA A 36 11.25 43.66 29.61
C ALA A 36 11.00 42.31 30.28
N ILE A 37 10.50 42.31 31.53
CA ILE A 37 10.21 41.06 32.26
C ILE A 37 9.01 40.36 31.66
N THR A 38 7.97 41.08 31.25
CA THR A 38 6.80 40.51 30.55
C THR A 38 7.22 39.87 29.22
N ALA A 39 8.04 40.54 28.43
CA ALA A 39 8.57 40.04 27.18
C ALA A 39 9.43 38.77 27.38
N LEU A 40 10.30 38.80 28.42
CA LEU A 40 11.11 37.63 28.78
C LEU A 40 10.23 36.44 29.19
N SER A 41 9.24 36.68 30.04
CA SER A 41 8.29 35.61 30.47
C SER A 41 7.53 35.02 29.30
N GLY A 42 7.07 35.86 28.36
CA GLY A 42 6.44 35.41 27.12
C GLY A 42 7.37 34.56 26.27
N SER A 43 8.61 34.98 26.08
CA SER A 43 9.61 34.24 25.33
C SER A 43 9.95 32.88 25.96
N VAL A 44 10.09 32.83 27.28
CA VAL A 44 10.29 31.56 28.02
C VAL A 44 9.07 30.65 27.86
N GLY A 45 7.85 31.18 27.96
CA GLY A 45 6.62 30.44 27.73
C GLY A 45 6.56 29.82 26.34
N THR A 46 6.92 30.58 25.31
CA THR A 46 7.00 30.11 23.92
C THR A 46 8.04 29.00 23.77
N LEU A 47 9.22 29.16 24.35
CA LEU A 47 10.28 28.13 24.32
C LEU A 47 9.80 26.81 24.94
N VAL A 48 9.15 26.87 26.09
CA VAL A 48 8.61 25.65 26.76
C VAL A 48 7.52 25.00 25.92
N SER A 49 6.63 25.79 25.33
CA SER A 49 5.57 25.27 24.43
C SER A 49 6.18 24.60 23.20
N THR A 50 7.07 25.29 22.50
CA THR A 50 7.76 24.76 21.31
C THR A 50 8.57 23.50 21.63
N TRP A 51 9.19 23.43 22.78
CA TRP A 51 9.88 22.22 23.24
C TRP A 51 8.91 21.04 23.42
N GLY A 52 7.73 21.32 23.98
CA GLY A 52 6.66 20.31 24.12
C GLY A 52 6.21 19.77 22.77
N GLU A 53 5.94 20.66 21.80
CA GLU A 53 5.58 20.31 20.43
C GLU A 53 6.69 19.52 19.73
N PHE A 54 7.94 19.94 19.89
CA PHE A 54 9.08 19.22 19.34
C PHE A 54 9.18 17.80 19.87
N ARG A 55 8.99 17.59 21.19
CA ARG A 55 8.96 16.23 21.76
C ARG A 55 7.81 15.39 21.23
N ALA A 56 6.62 15.96 21.10
CA ALA A 56 5.46 15.27 20.54
C ALA A 56 5.73 14.82 19.08
N ASN A 57 6.24 15.75 18.27
CA ASN A 57 6.60 15.44 16.87
C ASN A 57 7.71 14.39 16.78
N ALA A 58 8.69 14.41 17.67
CA ALA A 58 9.76 13.41 17.72
C ALA A 58 9.22 11.98 18.01
N VAL A 59 8.14 11.85 18.81
CA VAL A 59 7.47 10.58 19.05
C VAL A 59 6.79 10.06 17.78
N PHE A 60 6.07 10.94 17.05
CA PHE A 60 5.46 10.57 15.76
C PHE A 60 6.51 10.14 14.73
N LEU A 61 7.59 10.91 14.59
CA LEU A 61 8.68 10.56 13.69
C LEU A 61 9.31 9.20 14.05
N ARG A 62 9.51 8.93 15.33
CA ARG A 62 10.05 7.64 15.78
C ARG A 62 9.14 6.47 15.37
N GLN A 63 7.81 6.63 15.47
CA GLN A 63 6.86 5.59 15.03
C GLN A 63 6.93 5.38 13.52
N THR A 64 7.01 6.48 12.75
CA THR A 64 7.16 6.43 11.29
C THR A 64 8.46 5.71 10.89
N TYR A 65 9.58 6.08 11.50
CA TYR A 65 10.86 5.40 11.23
C TYR A 65 10.82 3.93 11.65
N LYS A 66 10.23 3.61 12.80
CA LYS A 66 10.07 2.21 13.22
C LYS A 66 9.27 1.39 12.19
N PHE A 67 8.26 1.99 11.56
CA PHE A 67 7.51 1.34 10.49
C PHE A 67 8.36 1.17 9.22
N LEU A 68 9.06 2.22 8.79
CA LEU A 68 9.92 2.18 7.60
C LEU A 68 11.13 1.25 7.76
N ASP A 69 11.67 1.14 8.97
CA ASP A 69 12.82 0.29 9.29
C ASP A 69 12.39 -1.17 9.61
N THR A 70 11.10 -1.50 9.45
CA THR A 70 10.65 -2.90 9.64
C THR A 70 11.34 -3.79 8.62
N PRO A 71 12.18 -4.74 9.07
CA PRO A 71 12.91 -5.60 8.14
C PRO A 71 11.94 -6.53 7.40
N SER A 72 12.25 -6.82 6.14
CA SER A 72 11.56 -7.88 5.42
C SER A 72 12.00 -9.23 6.01
N GLU A 73 11.06 -10.01 6.51
CA GLU A 73 11.32 -11.38 7.00
C GLU A 73 11.49 -12.38 5.83
N MET A 74 11.16 -11.96 4.62
CA MET A 74 11.23 -12.80 3.44
C MET A 74 12.66 -12.85 2.91
N TYR A 75 13.20 -14.06 2.76
CA TYR A 75 14.52 -14.25 2.19
C TYR A 75 14.56 -13.74 0.74
N GLN A 76 15.47 -12.81 0.48
CA GLN A 76 15.73 -12.28 -0.86
C GLN A 76 16.78 -13.15 -1.54
N GLY A 77 16.36 -13.94 -2.52
CA GLY A 77 17.31 -14.67 -3.37
C GLY A 77 18.13 -13.72 -4.24
N SER A 78 19.24 -14.20 -4.76
CA SER A 78 20.11 -13.41 -5.64
C SER A 78 20.21 -13.98 -7.06
N ARG A 79 19.48 -15.06 -7.35
CA ARG A 79 19.50 -15.67 -8.66
C ARG A 79 18.53 -14.98 -9.59
N SER A 80 19.02 -14.44 -10.70
CA SER A 80 18.17 -13.91 -11.76
C SER A 80 17.30 -14.99 -12.38
N THR A 81 16.04 -14.62 -12.69
CA THR A 81 15.19 -15.45 -13.53
C THR A 81 15.66 -15.37 -14.97
N GLU A 82 15.83 -16.52 -15.62
CA GLU A 82 16.17 -16.54 -17.04
C GLU A 82 15.03 -15.90 -17.85
N LYS A 83 15.31 -14.80 -18.53
CA LYS A 83 14.37 -14.21 -19.49
C LYS A 83 14.31 -15.09 -20.74
N ARG A 84 13.43 -16.08 -20.72
CA ARG A 84 13.25 -17.02 -21.82
C ARG A 84 12.37 -16.39 -22.90
N SER A 85 12.89 -16.27 -24.10
CA SER A 85 12.13 -15.80 -25.27
C SER A 85 10.99 -16.76 -25.63
N ASP A 86 11.16 -18.06 -25.33
CA ASP A 86 10.15 -19.10 -25.51
C ASP A 86 9.09 -19.13 -24.40
N ARG A 87 9.25 -18.31 -23.34
CA ARG A 87 8.40 -18.27 -22.13
C ARG A 87 8.16 -19.67 -21.52
N ASN A 88 9.03 -20.64 -21.76
CA ASN A 88 8.84 -22.01 -21.29
C ASN A 88 9.26 -22.15 -19.82
N TYR A 89 8.33 -21.86 -18.91
CA TYR A 89 8.51 -22.00 -17.46
C TYR A 89 7.67 -23.17 -16.94
N GLU A 90 8.24 -23.89 -16.00
CA GLU A 90 7.60 -25.01 -15.32
C GLU A 90 7.62 -24.76 -13.82
N ILE A 91 6.47 -24.90 -13.18
CA ILE A 91 6.32 -24.79 -11.72
C ILE A 91 5.99 -26.14 -11.14
N GLU A 92 6.63 -26.50 -10.05
CA GLU A 92 6.44 -27.76 -9.35
C GLU A 92 6.29 -27.51 -7.84
N PHE A 93 5.18 -27.95 -7.27
CA PHE A 93 4.96 -28.06 -5.83
C PHE A 93 5.38 -29.46 -5.41
N ARG A 94 6.27 -29.58 -4.42
CA ARG A 94 6.72 -30.86 -3.86
C ARG A 94 6.37 -30.95 -2.41
N ASP A 95 5.35 -31.72 -2.11
CA ASP A 95 4.87 -32.02 -0.75
C ASP A 95 4.67 -30.76 0.10
N VAL A 96 4.04 -29.73 -0.49
CA VAL A 96 3.89 -28.41 0.10
C VAL A 96 2.77 -28.41 1.13
N SER A 97 3.12 -28.05 2.36
CA SER A 97 2.18 -27.74 3.43
C SER A 97 2.40 -26.31 3.91
N PHE A 98 1.29 -25.61 4.23
CA PHE A 98 1.36 -24.23 4.68
C PHE A 98 0.35 -23.95 5.77
N ARG A 99 0.82 -23.18 6.75
CA ARG A 99 0.06 -22.63 7.86
C ARG A 99 0.34 -21.14 7.99
N TYR A 100 -0.71 -20.33 8.10
CA TYR A 100 -0.52 -18.89 8.32
C TYR A 100 0.15 -18.60 9.66
N PRO A 101 0.96 -17.54 9.77
CA PRO A 101 1.55 -17.12 11.03
C PRO A 101 0.48 -16.93 12.12
N GLY A 102 0.68 -17.60 13.26
CA GLY A 102 -0.26 -17.55 14.39
C GLY A 102 -1.49 -18.47 14.28
N ALA A 103 -1.70 -19.18 13.16
CA ALA A 103 -2.75 -20.17 13.04
C ALA A 103 -2.29 -21.55 13.59
N GLU A 104 -3.21 -22.33 14.15
CA GLU A 104 -2.95 -23.71 14.59
C GLU A 104 -3.10 -24.70 13.45
N ASP A 105 -4.06 -24.47 12.54
CA ASP A 105 -4.41 -25.37 11.45
C ASP A 105 -3.65 -25.04 10.17
N TYR A 106 -3.37 -26.09 9.39
CA TYR A 106 -2.82 -25.97 8.03
C TYR A 106 -3.90 -25.50 7.05
N ALA A 107 -3.58 -24.50 6.27
CA ALA A 107 -4.42 -24.05 5.14
C ALA A 107 -4.23 -24.90 3.90
N LEU A 108 -3.04 -25.52 3.74
CA LEU A 108 -2.74 -26.53 2.71
C LEU A 108 -1.92 -27.64 3.34
N ARG A 109 -2.14 -28.89 2.87
CA ARG A 109 -1.41 -30.08 3.35
C ARG A 109 -1.00 -30.96 2.18
N HIS A 110 0.29 -31.28 2.13
CA HIS A 110 0.87 -32.27 1.20
C HIS A 110 0.49 -32.07 -0.27
N VAL A 111 0.49 -30.81 -0.74
CA VAL A 111 0.17 -30.49 -2.14
C VAL A 111 1.37 -30.79 -3.02
N SER A 112 1.19 -31.71 -3.96
CA SER A 112 2.18 -32.06 -4.99
C SER A 112 1.56 -31.95 -6.36
N MET A 113 2.08 -31.04 -7.20
CA MET A 113 1.59 -30.84 -8.56
C MET A 113 2.64 -30.15 -9.41
N LYS A 114 2.49 -30.26 -10.72
CA LYS A 114 3.39 -29.71 -11.70
C LYS A 114 2.61 -29.18 -12.90
N PHE A 115 2.96 -27.98 -13.36
CA PHE A 115 2.31 -27.35 -14.51
C PHE A 115 3.28 -26.42 -15.24
N ARG A 116 2.96 -26.08 -16.49
CA ARG A 116 3.80 -25.24 -17.36
C ARG A 116 3.04 -24.03 -17.89
N VAL A 117 3.78 -23.03 -18.33
CA VAL A 117 3.23 -21.91 -19.11
C VAL A 117 2.51 -22.45 -20.34
N GLY A 118 1.32 -21.91 -20.65
CA GLY A 118 0.47 -22.36 -21.75
C GLY A 118 -0.55 -23.42 -21.36
N GLU A 119 -0.40 -24.08 -20.21
CA GLU A 119 -1.43 -24.97 -19.66
C GLU A 119 -2.52 -24.15 -18.97
N ARG A 120 -3.77 -24.60 -19.09
CA ARG A 120 -4.91 -24.06 -18.34
C ARG A 120 -5.16 -24.95 -17.13
N LEU A 121 -4.87 -24.43 -15.96
CA LEU A 121 -5.10 -25.09 -14.69
C LEU A 121 -6.33 -24.50 -14.00
N ALA A 122 -7.35 -25.30 -13.75
CA ALA A 122 -8.48 -24.93 -12.91
C ALA A 122 -8.34 -25.56 -11.53
N VAL A 123 -8.27 -24.72 -10.49
CA VAL A 123 -8.26 -25.13 -9.08
C VAL A 123 -9.67 -24.99 -8.53
N VAL A 124 -10.33 -26.11 -8.28
CA VAL A 124 -11.72 -26.17 -7.80
C VAL A 124 -11.77 -26.71 -6.38
N GLY A 125 -12.71 -26.23 -5.60
CA GLY A 125 -12.92 -26.66 -4.21
C GLY A 125 -13.90 -25.75 -3.50
N GLU A 126 -14.41 -26.19 -2.35
CA GLU A 126 -15.31 -25.44 -1.49
C GLU A 126 -14.65 -24.15 -0.96
N ASN A 127 -15.47 -23.23 -0.44
CA ASN A 127 -14.93 -22.03 0.21
C ASN A 127 -14.11 -22.45 1.43
N GLY A 128 -12.92 -21.85 1.56
CA GLY A 128 -11.96 -22.22 2.62
C GLY A 128 -11.07 -23.43 2.30
N SER A 129 -11.20 -24.06 1.12
CA SER A 129 -10.35 -25.22 0.75
C SER A 129 -8.89 -24.87 0.44
N GLY A 130 -8.49 -23.60 0.55
CA GLY A 130 -7.10 -23.18 0.34
C GLY A 130 -6.77 -22.68 -1.07
N LYS A 131 -7.74 -22.46 -1.97
CA LYS A 131 -7.50 -21.94 -3.34
C LYS A 131 -6.67 -20.66 -3.37
N THR A 132 -7.12 -19.63 -2.67
CA THR A 132 -6.39 -18.36 -2.54
C THR A 132 -5.03 -18.55 -1.86
N THR A 133 -4.91 -19.48 -0.89
CA THR A 133 -3.65 -19.80 -0.24
C THR A 133 -2.65 -20.41 -1.22
N PHE A 134 -3.12 -21.31 -2.09
CA PHE A 134 -2.30 -21.85 -3.17
C PHE A 134 -1.76 -20.74 -4.10
N ILE A 135 -2.61 -19.80 -4.51
CA ILE A 135 -2.22 -18.66 -5.33
C ILE A 135 -1.19 -17.78 -4.60
N LYS A 136 -1.38 -17.50 -3.32
CA LYS A 136 -0.45 -16.72 -2.51
C LYS A 136 0.94 -17.37 -2.39
N LEU A 137 1.00 -18.70 -2.26
CA LEU A 137 2.25 -19.44 -2.26
C LEU A 137 2.89 -19.48 -3.66
N LEU A 138 2.09 -19.67 -4.71
CA LEU A 138 2.55 -19.62 -6.09
C LEU A 138 3.21 -18.28 -6.43
N CYS A 139 2.62 -17.17 -5.99
CA CYS A 139 3.15 -15.83 -6.19
C CYS A 139 4.22 -15.44 -5.15
N ARG A 140 4.60 -16.38 -4.27
CA ARG A 140 5.55 -16.17 -3.19
C ARG A 140 5.22 -14.97 -2.30
N LEU A 141 3.94 -14.74 -2.01
CA LEU A 141 3.52 -13.82 -0.94
C LEU A 141 3.75 -14.42 0.45
N TYR A 142 3.91 -15.73 0.50
CA TYR A 142 4.36 -16.51 1.66
C TYR A 142 5.29 -17.62 1.18
N ASP A 143 6.24 -18.00 2.01
CA ASP A 143 7.03 -19.22 1.81
C ASP A 143 6.31 -20.42 2.44
N PRO A 144 6.40 -21.64 1.89
CA PRO A 144 5.75 -22.82 2.45
C PRO A 144 6.33 -23.16 3.83
N THR A 145 5.48 -23.69 4.74
CA THR A 145 5.93 -24.18 6.06
C THR A 145 6.74 -25.46 5.91
N GLU A 146 6.29 -26.35 5.01
CA GLU A 146 6.95 -27.62 4.69
C GLU A 146 6.92 -27.83 3.18
N GLY A 147 7.87 -28.62 2.67
CA GLY A 147 8.01 -28.88 1.25
C GLY A 147 8.72 -27.74 0.49
N THR A 148 8.66 -27.78 -0.83
CA THR A 148 9.33 -26.79 -1.70
C THR A 148 8.51 -26.49 -2.94
N ILE A 149 8.61 -25.26 -3.40
CA ILE A 149 8.06 -24.83 -4.69
C ILE A 149 9.25 -24.55 -5.60
N LEU A 150 9.23 -25.10 -6.79
CA LEU A 150 10.32 -25.01 -7.74
C LEU A 150 9.88 -24.29 -9.01
N LEU A 151 10.72 -23.43 -9.55
CA LEU A 151 10.64 -22.89 -10.89
C LEU A 151 11.79 -23.51 -11.72
N ASN A 152 11.44 -24.25 -12.77
CA ASN A 152 12.40 -24.97 -13.62
C ASN A 152 13.37 -25.86 -12.80
N GLY A 153 12.86 -26.54 -11.77
CA GLY A 153 13.63 -27.44 -10.90
C GLY A 153 14.47 -26.73 -9.81
N ILE A 154 14.38 -25.42 -9.70
CA ILE A 154 15.13 -24.63 -8.70
C ILE A 154 14.14 -24.00 -7.71
N ASP A 155 14.44 -24.10 -6.41
CA ASP A 155 13.64 -23.51 -5.35
C ASP A 155 13.41 -22.01 -5.58
N ILE A 156 12.14 -21.58 -5.55
CA ILE A 156 11.75 -20.20 -5.82
C ILE A 156 12.37 -19.20 -4.84
N ARG A 157 12.73 -19.63 -3.64
CA ARG A 157 13.42 -18.79 -2.64
C ARG A 157 14.82 -18.36 -3.07
N LYS A 158 15.46 -19.06 -4.00
CA LYS A 158 16.79 -18.74 -4.51
C LYS A 158 16.79 -17.64 -5.57
N TYR A 159 15.63 -17.36 -6.18
CA TYR A 159 15.50 -16.31 -7.17
C TYR A 159 15.42 -14.93 -6.55
N ASP A 160 15.84 -13.92 -7.29
CA ASP A 160 15.48 -12.53 -7.00
C ASP A 160 13.97 -12.40 -6.92
N TYR A 161 13.49 -11.75 -5.87
CA TYR A 161 12.06 -11.70 -5.57
C TYR A 161 11.28 -10.93 -6.62
N ASP A 162 11.79 -9.75 -7.02
CA ASP A 162 11.12 -8.88 -7.97
C ASP A 162 11.06 -9.51 -9.36
N GLU A 163 12.13 -10.19 -9.77
CA GLU A 163 12.15 -10.92 -11.02
C GLU A 163 11.22 -12.13 -11.02
N TYR A 164 11.12 -12.84 -9.89
CA TYR A 164 10.19 -13.96 -9.75
C TYR A 164 8.72 -13.51 -9.83
N ILE A 165 8.32 -12.48 -9.07
CA ILE A 165 6.94 -11.99 -9.10
C ILE A 165 6.57 -11.33 -10.42
N ALA A 166 7.56 -10.86 -11.20
CA ALA A 166 7.33 -10.34 -12.54
C ALA A 166 6.82 -11.41 -13.52
N LEU A 167 7.01 -12.69 -13.23
CA LEU A 167 6.48 -13.80 -14.03
C LEU A 167 4.96 -13.97 -13.92
N PHE A 168 4.31 -13.34 -12.96
CA PHE A 168 2.88 -13.51 -12.68
C PHE A 168 2.10 -12.21 -12.90
N SER A 169 0.98 -12.32 -13.57
CA SER A 169 -0.11 -11.34 -13.53
C SER A 169 -1.25 -11.94 -12.72
N VAL A 170 -1.64 -11.28 -11.63
CA VAL A 170 -2.63 -11.82 -10.70
C VAL A 170 -3.82 -10.87 -10.59
N VAL A 171 -5.02 -11.43 -10.67
CA VAL A 171 -6.26 -10.76 -10.27
C VAL A 171 -6.77 -11.49 -9.04
N PHE A 172 -6.63 -10.89 -7.87
CA PHE A 172 -7.18 -11.41 -6.62
C PHE A 172 -8.67 -11.10 -6.51
N GLN A 173 -9.39 -11.86 -5.68
CA GLN A 173 -10.80 -11.64 -5.42
C GLN A 173 -11.08 -10.26 -4.81
N ASP A 174 -10.19 -9.77 -3.95
CA ASP A 174 -10.26 -8.48 -3.25
C ASP A 174 -9.49 -7.35 -3.95
N PHE A 175 -9.31 -7.46 -5.29
CA PHE A 175 -8.64 -6.42 -6.05
C PHE A 175 -9.31 -5.05 -5.86
N GLN A 176 -8.51 -4.00 -5.91
CA GLN A 176 -9.03 -2.64 -5.83
C GLN A 176 -8.56 -1.79 -7.01
N LEU A 177 -9.44 -0.90 -7.45
CA LEU A 177 -9.12 0.19 -8.34
C LEU A 177 -8.87 1.45 -7.51
N LEU A 178 -7.95 2.27 -7.98
CA LEU A 178 -7.58 3.51 -7.33
C LEU A 178 -8.31 4.69 -7.97
N SER A 179 -8.52 5.77 -7.23
CA SER A 179 -9.13 7.02 -7.71
C SER A 179 -8.18 7.81 -8.63
N PHE A 180 -7.56 7.11 -9.58
CA PHE A 180 -6.72 7.64 -10.66
C PHE A 180 -7.43 7.53 -12.01
N SER A 181 -6.75 7.89 -13.11
CA SER A 181 -7.34 7.69 -14.44
C SER A 181 -7.47 6.21 -14.78
N LEU A 182 -8.39 5.88 -15.69
CA LEU A 182 -8.60 4.52 -16.19
C LEU A 182 -7.31 3.94 -16.76
N GLY A 183 -6.58 4.71 -17.56
CA GLY A 183 -5.30 4.27 -18.13
C GLY A 183 -4.25 3.97 -17.07
N GLN A 184 -4.15 4.79 -16.03
CA GLN A 184 -3.26 4.54 -14.89
C GLN A 184 -3.66 3.29 -14.09
N ASN A 185 -4.96 3.04 -13.93
CA ASN A 185 -5.45 1.82 -13.30
C ASN A 185 -5.11 0.57 -14.09
N VAL A 186 -5.21 0.61 -15.42
CA VAL A 186 -4.84 -0.51 -16.30
C VAL A 186 -3.34 -0.77 -16.28
N ALA A 187 -2.54 0.29 -16.37
CA ALA A 187 -1.09 0.16 -16.40
C ALA A 187 -0.44 -0.09 -15.03
N ALA A 188 -1.16 0.22 -13.94
CA ALA A 188 -0.63 0.32 -12.58
C ALA A 188 0.61 1.24 -12.49
N ALA A 189 0.66 2.29 -13.32
CA ALA A 189 1.77 3.23 -13.43
C ALA A 189 1.28 4.63 -13.84
N VAL A 190 2.07 5.65 -13.49
CA VAL A 190 1.76 7.06 -13.86
C VAL A 190 1.91 7.27 -15.37
N GLN A 191 2.96 6.70 -15.95
CA GLN A 191 3.22 6.74 -17.39
C GLN A 191 2.86 5.40 -18.02
N TYR A 192 2.15 5.42 -19.13
CA TYR A 192 1.69 4.21 -19.80
C TYR A 192 1.58 4.40 -21.31
N ASN A 193 1.48 3.29 -22.04
CA ASN A 193 1.21 3.29 -23.46
C ASN A 193 -0.31 3.27 -23.70
N PRO A 194 -0.92 4.35 -24.23
CA PRO A 194 -2.36 4.47 -24.40
C PRO A 194 -2.95 3.42 -25.34
N GLU A 195 -2.27 3.13 -26.46
CA GLU A 195 -2.76 2.16 -27.44
C GLU A 195 -2.80 0.75 -26.86
N ARG A 196 -1.76 0.37 -26.10
CA ARG A 196 -1.72 -0.91 -25.40
C ARG A 196 -2.80 -1.01 -24.32
N ALA A 197 -3.00 0.05 -23.54
CA ALA A 197 -4.05 0.09 -22.50
C ALA A 197 -5.44 -0.08 -23.12
N LYS A 198 -5.72 0.63 -24.24
CA LYS A 198 -6.96 0.52 -24.98
C LYS A 198 -7.20 -0.87 -25.55
N ALA A 199 -6.16 -1.46 -26.14
CA ALA A 199 -6.24 -2.84 -26.66
C ALA A 199 -6.51 -3.86 -25.55
N CYS A 200 -5.90 -3.69 -24.37
CA CYS A 200 -6.16 -4.58 -23.21
C CYS A 200 -7.59 -4.42 -22.68
N LEU A 201 -8.11 -3.20 -22.59
CA LEU A 201 -9.50 -2.95 -22.21
C LEU A 201 -10.49 -3.55 -23.20
N GLN A 202 -10.23 -3.47 -24.50
CA GLN A 202 -11.06 -4.11 -25.53
C GLN A 202 -11.07 -5.63 -25.38
N LYS A 203 -9.88 -6.25 -25.18
CA LYS A 203 -9.76 -7.70 -24.95
C LYS A 203 -10.45 -8.16 -23.66
N ALA A 204 -10.50 -7.31 -22.64
CA ALA A 204 -11.19 -7.57 -21.38
C ALA A 204 -12.70 -7.31 -21.45
N GLY A 205 -13.27 -6.97 -22.63
CA GLY A 205 -14.70 -6.70 -22.80
C GLY A 205 -15.16 -5.36 -22.23
N PHE A 206 -14.27 -4.37 -22.11
CA PHE A 206 -14.59 -3.02 -21.63
C PHE A 206 -14.67 -1.97 -22.78
N GLY A 207 -14.56 -2.39 -24.02
CA GLY A 207 -14.46 -1.50 -25.19
C GLY A 207 -15.66 -0.58 -25.36
N ASP A 208 -16.88 -1.09 -25.29
CA ASP A 208 -18.11 -0.30 -25.45
C ASP A 208 -18.26 0.74 -24.33
N ARG A 209 -17.92 0.35 -23.10
CA ARG A 209 -17.93 1.27 -21.97
C ARG A 209 -16.88 2.35 -22.09
N LEU A 210 -15.68 1.99 -22.55
CA LEU A 210 -14.60 2.96 -22.82
C LEU A 210 -15.04 4.05 -23.80
N ALA A 211 -15.79 3.69 -24.86
CA ALA A 211 -16.30 4.63 -25.83
C ALA A 211 -17.35 5.61 -25.27
N GLN A 212 -18.01 5.27 -24.16
CA GLN A 212 -18.99 6.09 -23.47
C GLN A 212 -18.39 7.01 -22.40
N LEU A 213 -17.12 6.81 -22.02
CA LEU A 213 -16.46 7.62 -21.01
C LEU A 213 -16.08 9.00 -21.57
N PRO A 214 -16.29 10.10 -20.79
CA PRO A 214 -16.13 11.46 -21.30
C PRO A 214 -14.71 11.77 -21.77
N ASP A 215 -13.70 11.30 -21.05
CA ASP A 215 -12.29 11.57 -21.31
C ASP A 215 -11.51 10.27 -21.68
N GLY A 216 -12.21 9.21 -22.08
CA GLY A 216 -11.62 7.94 -22.47
C GLY A 216 -10.69 7.38 -21.37
N LEU A 217 -9.43 7.14 -21.71
CA LEU A 217 -8.43 6.61 -20.74
C LEU A 217 -8.06 7.60 -19.63
N GLU A 218 -8.25 8.90 -19.82
CA GLU A 218 -7.98 9.91 -18.80
C GLU A 218 -9.14 10.12 -17.83
N THR A 219 -10.29 9.47 -18.07
CA THR A 219 -11.42 9.51 -17.14
C THR A 219 -10.98 9.06 -15.75
N LYS A 220 -11.19 9.92 -14.75
CA LYS A 220 -10.91 9.60 -13.33
C LYS A 220 -11.95 8.63 -12.81
N LEU A 221 -11.49 7.62 -12.09
CA LEU A 221 -12.36 6.68 -11.41
C LEU A 221 -12.67 7.19 -9.99
N TYR A 222 -13.92 6.98 -9.58
CA TYR A 222 -14.45 7.42 -8.28
C TYR A 222 -14.38 8.94 -8.04
N LYS A 223 -15.04 9.40 -6.98
CA LYS A 223 -15.17 10.83 -6.66
C LYS A 223 -14.33 11.28 -5.46
N ASP A 224 -13.35 10.48 -5.06
CA ASP A 224 -12.58 10.77 -3.86
C ASP A 224 -11.70 12.01 -3.99
N PHE A 225 -11.21 12.28 -5.20
CA PHE A 225 -10.32 13.43 -5.49
C PHE A 225 -10.82 14.33 -6.63
N ASP A 226 -11.86 13.89 -7.37
CA ASP A 226 -12.42 14.65 -8.48
C ASP A 226 -13.94 14.46 -8.53
N GLU A 227 -14.70 15.53 -8.38
CA GLU A 227 -16.19 15.49 -8.42
C GLU A 227 -16.73 14.96 -9.77
N LYS A 228 -15.96 15.09 -10.86
CA LYS A 228 -16.30 14.56 -12.18
C LYS A 228 -15.97 13.09 -12.34
N GLY A 229 -15.37 12.47 -11.33
CA GLY A 229 -15.00 11.06 -11.35
C GLY A 229 -16.20 10.14 -11.59
N VAL A 230 -16.00 9.11 -12.40
CA VAL A 230 -17.04 8.15 -12.81
C VAL A 230 -17.07 6.98 -11.84
N GLN A 231 -18.27 6.62 -11.37
CA GLN A 231 -18.48 5.41 -10.59
C GLN A 231 -18.43 4.18 -11.50
N ILE A 232 -17.76 3.15 -11.02
CA ILE A 232 -17.53 1.88 -11.71
C ILE A 232 -18.31 0.78 -10.98
N SER A 233 -19.08 -0.02 -11.71
CA SER A 233 -19.76 -1.19 -11.16
C SER A 233 -18.77 -2.33 -10.88
N GLY A 234 -19.17 -3.32 -10.07
CA GLY A 234 -18.32 -4.47 -9.72
C GLY A 234 -17.83 -5.24 -10.96
N GLY A 235 -18.72 -5.52 -11.91
CA GLY A 235 -18.37 -6.19 -13.18
C GLY A 235 -17.45 -5.35 -14.07
N GLU A 236 -17.65 -4.02 -14.12
CA GLU A 236 -16.74 -3.11 -14.82
C GLU A 236 -15.37 -3.08 -14.17
N ALA A 237 -15.31 -3.03 -12.83
CA ALA A 237 -14.06 -3.05 -12.08
C ALA A 237 -13.26 -4.35 -12.35
N GLN A 238 -13.95 -5.47 -12.46
CA GLN A 238 -13.34 -6.76 -12.78
C GLN A 238 -12.75 -6.78 -14.18
N LYS A 239 -13.46 -6.23 -15.18
CA LYS A 239 -12.93 -6.08 -16.55
C LYS A 239 -11.67 -5.18 -16.58
N ILE A 240 -11.65 -4.13 -15.78
CA ILE A 240 -10.46 -3.27 -15.65
C ILE A 240 -9.30 -4.02 -14.98
N ALA A 241 -9.56 -4.81 -13.93
CA ALA A 241 -8.55 -5.64 -13.28
C ALA A 241 -7.98 -6.70 -14.23
N LEU A 242 -8.84 -7.31 -15.06
CA LEU A 242 -8.40 -8.23 -16.12
C LEU A 242 -7.55 -7.50 -17.18
N ALA A 243 -7.96 -6.30 -17.62
CA ALA A 243 -7.16 -5.48 -18.53
C ALA A 243 -5.78 -5.14 -17.94
N ARG A 244 -5.69 -4.87 -16.63
CA ARG A 244 -4.42 -4.68 -15.89
C ARG A 244 -3.53 -5.92 -15.99
N ALA A 245 -4.10 -7.11 -15.78
CA ALA A 245 -3.36 -8.35 -15.89
C ALA A 245 -2.84 -8.58 -17.32
N LEU A 246 -3.66 -8.30 -18.33
CA LEU A 246 -3.26 -8.37 -19.74
C LEU A 246 -2.20 -7.32 -20.10
N TYR A 247 -2.28 -6.13 -19.52
CA TYR A 247 -1.31 -5.06 -19.76
C TYR A 247 0.08 -5.42 -19.19
N LYS A 248 0.17 -6.11 -18.06
CA LYS A 248 1.43 -6.60 -17.50
C LYS A 248 2.13 -7.59 -18.45
N ASP A 249 1.38 -8.41 -19.21
CA ASP A 249 1.88 -9.39 -20.19
C ASP A 249 2.87 -10.41 -19.58
N ALA A 250 2.57 -10.86 -18.36
CA ALA A 250 3.38 -11.85 -17.67
C ALA A 250 3.19 -13.26 -18.28
N PRO A 251 4.20 -14.16 -18.17
CA PRO A 251 4.10 -15.55 -18.61
C PRO A 251 2.92 -16.33 -18.01
N PHE A 252 2.66 -16.11 -16.71
CA PHE A 252 1.54 -16.72 -15.99
C PHE A 252 0.47 -15.69 -15.69
N VAL A 253 -0.78 -16.00 -16.04
CA VAL A 253 -1.96 -15.23 -15.62
C VAL A 253 -2.72 -16.06 -14.60
N VAL A 254 -2.94 -15.49 -13.42
CA VAL A 254 -3.64 -16.13 -12.30
C VAL A 254 -4.89 -15.33 -11.98
N LEU A 255 -6.03 -16.00 -11.94
CA LEU A 255 -7.33 -15.41 -11.64
C LEU A 255 -7.91 -16.11 -10.40
N ASP A 256 -8.18 -15.35 -9.35
CA ASP A 256 -8.79 -15.85 -8.12
C ASP A 256 -10.28 -15.48 -8.13
N GLU A 257 -11.16 -16.47 -8.31
CA GLU A 257 -12.61 -16.32 -8.42
C GLU A 257 -13.06 -15.22 -9.41
N PRO A 258 -12.67 -15.31 -10.69
CA PRO A 258 -12.86 -14.26 -11.68
C PRO A 258 -14.33 -13.96 -12.01
N THR A 259 -15.26 -14.80 -11.61
CA THR A 259 -16.69 -14.67 -11.91
C THR A 259 -17.54 -14.21 -10.73
N ALA A 260 -16.94 -14.02 -9.55
CA ALA A 260 -17.67 -13.67 -8.33
C ALA A 260 -18.50 -12.37 -8.40
N ALA A 261 -18.16 -11.46 -9.32
CA ALA A 261 -18.84 -10.19 -9.53
C ALA A 261 -19.57 -10.10 -10.90
N LEU A 262 -19.59 -11.17 -11.69
CA LEU A 262 -20.28 -11.20 -12.98
C LEU A 262 -21.71 -11.73 -12.81
N ASP A 263 -22.63 -11.17 -13.60
CA ASP A 263 -23.98 -11.71 -13.73
C ASP A 263 -23.90 -13.12 -14.35
N PRO A 264 -24.71 -14.12 -13.92
CA PRO A 264 -24.69 -15.49 -14.48
C PRO A 264 -24.83 -15.54 -16.01
N ILE A 265 -25.43 -14.53 -16.65
CA ILE A 265 -25.56 -14.44 -18.10
C ILE A 265 -24.22 -14.05 -18.76
N ALA A 266 -23.42 -13.20 -18.10
CA ALA A 266 -22.10 -12.80 -18.60
C ALA A 266 -21.01 -13.88 -18.41
N GLU A 267 -21.31 -14.93 -17.66
CA GLU A 267 -20.43 -16.09 -17.46
C GLU A 267 -20.46 -17.07 -18.65
N MET A 268 -21.46 -16.92 -19.54
CA MET A 268 -21.68 -17.81 -20.69
C MET A 268 -21.07 -17.29 -22.01
N GLU A 269 -20.59 -16.06 -22.05
CA GLU A 269 -19.87 -15.42 -23.16
C GLU A 269 -18.33 -15.44 -22.93
#